data_e9c6df1b0c19c998e0279a3815de5aae
#
_entry.id   e9c6df1b0c19c998e0279a3815de5aae
#
_cell.length_a   1.000
_cell.length_b   1.000
_cell.length_c   1.000
_cell.angle_alpha   90.00
_cell.angle_beta   90.00
_cell.angle_gamma   90.00
#
_symmetry.space_group_name_H-M   'P 1'
#
loop_
_entity.id
_entity.type
_entity.pdbx_description
1 polymer ?
#
loop_
_entity_poly.entity_id
_entity_poly.type
_entity_poly.pdbx_seq_one_letter_code
_entity_poly.pdbx_strand_id
1 'polypeptide(L)'
;EAITLGMKEGQGLGESLGSYIHRRKQLFPHRATSLLATGFRLGLPVTVHVAVGTDIIHMHPSADGAAIGAGSLLDFRRLAAVVSEMEGGVYLNLGSAVILPEVFLKAVSLGRNLGHPLTNITTVNMDFLTHYRPMTNVVRRPTQKGGKGYALTGHHEIMVPLLAAAVIEELSGR
;
A
#
# COMPACT_ATOMS: atom_id res chain seq x y z
N GLU A 1 2.72 -20.89 -5.92
CA GLU A 1 2.17 -20.99 -7.27
C GLU A 1 1.87 -19.60 -7.84
N ALA A 2 0.94 -18.80 -7.27
CA ALA A 2 0.56 -17.49 -7.82
C ALA A 2 1.78 -16.58 -8.03
N ILE A 3 2.62 -16.41 -7.03
CA ILE A 3 3.81 -15.55 -7.07
C ILE A 3 4.84 -16.05 -8.09
N THR A 4 5.06 -17.37 -8.15
CA THR A 4 6.00 -17.99 -9.11
C THR A 4 5.54 -17.83 -10.56
N LEU A 5 4.21 -17.92 -10.80
CA LEU A 5 3.62 -17.63 -12.11
C LEU A 5 3.76 -16.15 -12.46
N GLY A 6 3.38 -15.27 -11.54
CA GLY A 6 3.46 -13.83 -11.74
C GLY A 6 4.89 -13.32 -12.00
N MET A 7 5.90 -13.90 -11.34
CA MET A 7 7.30 -13.58 -11.61
C MET A 7 7.67 -13.83 -13.08
N LYS A 8 7.19 -14.94 -13.68
CA LYS A 8 7.43 -15.25 -15.09
C LYS A 8 6.77 -14.26 -16.04
N GLU A 9 5.67 -13.64 -15.59
CA GLU A 9 4.90 -12.62 -16.33
C GLU A 9 5.36 -11.17 -16.02
N GLY A 10 6.40 -11.00 -15.19
CA GLY A 10 6.87 -9.67 -14.78
C GLY A 10 5.91 -8.92 -13.87
N GLN A 11 5.11 -9.65 -13.09
CA GLN A 11 4.14 -9.09 -12.15
C GLN A 11 4.72 -8.99 -10.74
N GLY A 12 4.30 -7.94 -10.00
CA GLY A 12 4.55 -7.83 -8.56
C GLY A 12 3.70 -8.81 -7.76
N LEU A 13 3.95 -8.89 -6.45
CA LEU A 13 3.20 -9.80 -5.56
C LEU A 13 1.70 -9.48 -5.56
N GLY A 14 1.35 -8.18 -5.46
CA GLY A 14 -0.04 -7.74 -5.42
C GLY A 14 -0.81 -8.07 -6.68
N GLU A 15 -0.26 -7.78 -7.85
CA GLU A 15 -0.86 -8.10 -9.14
C GLU A 15 -0.97 -9.61 -9.36
N SER A 16 0.09 -10.37 -9.06
CA SER A 16 0.11 -11.82 -9.19
C SER A 16 -1.02 -12.48 -8.38
N LEU A 17 -1.16 -12.08 -7.11
CA LEU A 17 -2.20 -12.59 -6.23
C LEU A 17 -3.59 -12.11 -6.67
N GLY A 18 -3.74 -10.84 -7.03
CA GLY A 18 -4.99 -10.27 -7.51
C GLY A 18 -5.52 -10.99 -8.75
N SER A 19 -4.66 -11.17 -9.74
CA SER A 19 -4.94 -11.89 -10.99
C SER A 19 -5.30 -13.36 -10.73
N TYR A 20 -4.51 -14.02 -9.87
CA TYR A 20 -4.73 -15.43 -9.51
C TYR A 20 -6.10 -15.65 -8.84
N ILE A 21 -6.45 -14.81 -7.87
CA ILE A 21 -7.74 -14.87 -7.18
C ILE A 21 -8.89 -14.52 -8.14
N HIS A 22 -8.73 -13.46 -8.93
CA HIS A 22 -9.77 -12.97 -9.83
C HIS A 22 -10.15 -14.02 -10.89
N ARG A 23 -9.16 -14.68 -11.50
CA ARG A 23 -9.36 -15.63 -12.60
C ARG A 23 -9.89 -16.99 -12.15
N ARG A 24 -9.67 -17.42 -10.90
CA ARG A 24 -10.03 -18.74 -10.38
C ARG A 24 -11.32 -18.72 -9.54
N LYS A 25 -12.45 -18.45 -10.20
CA LYS A 25 -13.77 -18.29 -9.56
C LYS A 25 -14.19 -19.46 -8.67
N GLN A 26 -13.93 -20.68 -9.12
CA GLN A 26 -14.31 -21.88 -8.37
C GLN A 26 -13.49 -22.06 -7.09
N LEU A 27 -12.22 -21.68 -7.12
CA LEU A 27 -11.32 -21.79 -5.97
C LEU A 27 -11.56 -20.65 -4.95
N PHE A 28 -12.01 -19.49 -5.43
CA PHE A 28 -12.23 -18.28 -4.61
C PHE A 28 -13.67 -17.76 -4.76
N PRO A 29 -14.66 -18.42 -4.13
CA PRO A 29 -16.07 -18.01 -4.26
C PRO A 29 -16.34 -16.60 -3.73
N HIS A 30 -15.59 -16.16 -2.71
CA HIS A 30 -15.71 -14.84 -2.08
C HIS A 30 -14.76 -13.78 -2.63
N ARG A 31 -14.22 -13.98 -3.85
CA ARG A 31 -13.25 -13.03 -4.45
C ARG A 31 -13.76 -11.60 -4.60
N ALA A 32 -15.08 -11.40 -4.60
CA ALA A 32 -15.69 -10.07 -4.69
C ALA A 32 -15.35 -9.17 -3.48
N THR A 33 -15.04 -9.76 -2.32
CA THR A 33 -14.61 -9.06 -1.11
C THR A 33 -13.09 -8.94 -0.98
N SER A 34 -12.33 -9.49 -1.94
CA SER A 34 -10.86 -9.42 -1.93
C SER A 34 -10.38 -8.08 -2.47
N LEU A 35 -9.61 -7.33 -1.68
CA LEU A 35 -8.96 -6.09 -2.12
C LEU A 35 -8.01 -6.34 -3.30
N LEU A 36 -7.21 -7.41 -3.25
CA LEU A 36 -6.27 -7.76 -4.30
C LEU A 36 -6.99 -8.05 -5.63
N ALA A 37 -8.03 -8.90 -5.59
CA ALA A 37 -8.81 -9.24 -6.79
C ALA A 37 -9.59 -8.03 -7.33
N THR A 38 -10.08 -7.16 -6.45
CA THR A 38 -10.79 -5.94 -6.84
C THR A 38 -9.84 -4.92 -7.46
N GLY A 39 -8.68 -4.69 -6.87
CA GLY A 39 -7.65 -3.83 -7.44
C GLY A 39 -7.24 -4.29 -8.84
N PHE A 40 -6.96 -5.60 -9.01
CA PHE A 40 -6.65 -6.17 -10.33
C PHE A 40 -7.79 -5.94 -11.34
N ARG A 41 -9.04 -6.20 -10.96
CA ARG A 41 -10.22 -6.00 -11.82
C ARG A 41 -10.41 -4.54 -12.26
N LEU A 42 -10.08 -3.60 -11.38
CA LEU A 42 -10.23 -2.16 -11.62
C LEU A 42 -8.99 -1.52 -12.26
N GLY A 43 -7.93 -2.28 -12.49
CA GLY A 43 -6.66 -1.74 -12.98
C GLY A 43 -5.95 -0.81 -11.99
N LEU A 44 -6.27 -0.93 -10.70
CA LEU A 44 -5.61 -0.17 -9.64
C LEU A 44 -4.34 -0.89 -9.19
N PRO A 45 -3.21 -0.19 -9.03
CA PRO A 45 -2.00 -0.80 -8.51
C PRO A 45 -2.20 -1.20 -7.04
N VAL A 46 -2.10 -2.49 -6.76
CA VAL A 46 -2.05 -3.04 -5.41
C VAL A 46 -0.68 -3.67 -5.21
N THR A 47 0.07 -3.17 -4.25
CA THR A 47 1.44 -3.61 -3.96
C THR A 47 1.52 -4.31 -2.60
N VAL A 48 2.34 -5.34 -2.52
CA VAL A 48 2.57 -6.11 -1.29
C VAL A 48 4.03 -5.99 -0.88
N HIS A 49 4.24 -5.53 0.34
CA HIS A 49 5.57 -5.29 0.91
C HIS A 49 5.82 -6.26 2.04
N VAL A 50 6.78 -7.15 1.87
CA VAL A 50 7.11 -8.19 2.83
C VAL A 50 8.40 -7.86 3.59
N ALA A 51 8.47 -8.31 4.85
CA ALA A 51 9.69 -8.32 5.63
C ALA A 51 10.22 -9.76 5.73
N VAL A 52 11.31 -10.04 5.03
CA VAL A 52 11.91 -11.39 5.00
C VAL A 52 12.30 -11.83 6.41
N GLY A 53 11.86 -13.03 6.78
CA GLY A 53 12.07 -13.60 8.12
C GLY A 53 11.05 -13.16 9.17
N THR A 54 10.20 -12.17 8.88
CA THR A 54 9.13 -11.70 9.78
C THR A 54 7.76 -12.23 9.37
N ASP A 55 7.43 -12.15 8.08
CA ASP A 55 6.14 -12.58 7.58
C ASP A 55 6.01 -14.10 7.54
N ILE A 56 4.84 -14.59 7.95
CA ILE A 56 4.55 -16.03 8.09
C ILE A 56 4.68 -16.81 6.77
N ILE A 57 4.53 -16.15 5.63
CA ILE A 57 4.64 -16.79 4.31
C ILE A 57 6.00 -17.46 4.07
N HIS A 58 7.06 -16.96 4.73
CA HIS A 58 8.42 -17.50 4.60
C HIS A 58 8.60 -18.86 5.30
N MET A 59 7.68 -19.24 6.19
CA MET A 59 7.71 -20.54 6.90
C MET A 59 7.09 -21.67 6.07
N HIS A 60 6.40 -21.36 4.97
CA HIS A 60 5.75 -22.38 4.16
C HIS A 60 6.78 -23.15 3.33
N PRO A 61 6.72 -24.51 3.26
CA PRO A 61 7.72 -25.32 2.53
C PRO A 61 7.85 -24.99 1.04
N SER A 62 6.79 -24.47 0.42
CA SER A 62 6.78 -24.06 -0.99
C SER A 62 7.14 -22.58 -1.19
N ALA A 63 7.68 -21.89 -0.17
CA ALA A 63 8.13 -20.52 -0.32
C ALA A 63 9.33 -20.47 -1.30
N ASP A 64 9.15 -19.66 -2.34
CA ASP A 64 10.17 -19.42 -3.36
C ASP A 64 10.78 -18.04 -3.11
N GLY A 65 11.98 -18.02 -2.51
CA GLY A 65 12.67 -16.79 -2.15
C GLY A 65 13.01 -15.91 -3.35
N ALA A 66 13.28 -16.50 -4.51
CA ALA A 66 13.56 -15.74 -5.73
C ALA A 66 12.30 -15.03 -6.24
N ALA A 67 11.17 -15.74 -6.28
CA ALA A 67 9.89 -15.16 -6.71
C ALA A 67 9.38 -14.10 -5.72
N ILE A 68 9.51 -14.34 -4.41
CA ILE A 68 9.13 -13.37 -3.38
C ILE A 68 9.99 -12.10 -3.50
N GLY A 69 11.31 -12.26 -3.62
CA GLY A 69 12.23 -11.12 -3.73
C GLY A 69 12.00 -10.30 -4.99
N ALA A 70 11.88 -10.94 -6.14
CA ALA A 70 11.62 -10.27 -7.42
C ALA A 70 10.27 -9.52 -7.40
N GLY A 71 9.20 -10.19 -6.96
CA GLY A 71 7.86 -9.59 -6.89
C GLY A 71 7.77 -8.43 -5.90
N SER A 72 8.40 -8.58 -4.72
CA SER A 72 8.42 -7.52 -3.70
C SER A 72 9.21 -6.28 -4.18
N LEU A 73 10.34 -6.47 -4.86
CA LEU A 73 11.11 -5.36 -5.42
C LEU A 73 10.32 -4.64 -6.53
N LEU A 74 9.62 -5.38 -7.37
CA LEU A 74 8.77 -4.80 -8.40
C LEU A 74 7.61 -4.00 -7.79
N ASP A 75 6.97 -4.51 -6.76
CA ASP A 75 5.92 -3.79 -6.02
C ASP A 75 6.46 -2.51 -5.36
N PHE A 76 7.67 -2.55 -4.81
CA PHE A 76 8.29 -1.32 -4.30
C PHE A 76 8.49 -0.27 -5.41
N ARG A 77 8.96 -0.68 -6.58
CA ARG A 77 9.12 0.24 -7.74
C ARG A 77 7.79 0.83 -8.19
N ARG A 78 6.74 0.02 -8.22
CA ARG A 78 5.37 0.48 -8.54
C ARG A 78 4.85 1.48 -7.51
N LEU A 79 5.01 1.17 -6.22
CA LEU A 79 4.64 2.11 -5.16
C LEU A 79 5.43 3.42 -5.29
N ALA A 80 6.73 3.35 -5.54
CA ALA A 80 7.56 4.53 -5.71
C ALA A 80 7.11 5.37 -6.91
N ALA A 81 6.71 4.77 -8.02
CA ALA A 81 6.15 5.47 -9.17
C ALA A 81 4.85 6.19 -8.81
N VAL A 82 3.90 5.50 -8.14
CA VAL A 82 2.65 6.12 -7.68
C VAL A 82 2.91 7.27 -6.72
N VAL A 83 3.82 7.08 -5.76
CA VAL A 83 4.20 8.13 -4.80
C VAL A 83 4.85 9.33 -5.50
N SER A 84 5.63 9.10 -6.55
CA SER A 84 6.26 10.20 -7.30
C SER A 84 5.25 11.14 -7.99
N GLU A 85 4.06 10.64 -8.31
CA GLU A 85 2.95 11.41 -8.89
C GLU A 85 2.01 12.04 -7.85
N MET A 86 2.37 11.97 -6.55
CA MET A 86 1.46 12.31 -5.45
C MET A 86 1.49 13.81 -5.06
N GLU A 87 2.11 14.69 -5.83
CA GLU A 87 2.06 16.14 -5.53
C GLU A 87 0.60 16.63 -5.49
N GLY A 88 0.18 17.28 -4.40
CA GLY A 88 -1.20 17.67 -4.14
C GLY A 88 -2.11 16.53 -3.66
N GLY A 89 -1.60 15.31 -3.60
CA GLY A 89 -2.36 14.11 -3.20
C GLY A 89 -2.35 13.81 -1.71
N VAL A 90 -2.98 12.70 -1.36
CA VAL A 90 -3.16 12.23 0.03
C VAL A 90 -2.62 10.82 0.19
N TYR A 91 -1.82 10.60 1.23
CA TYR A 91 -1.40 9.27 1.68
C TYR A 91 -2.04 8.94 3.04
N LEU A 92 -2.68 7.78 3.12
CA LEU A 92 -3.28 7.26 4.35
C LEU A 92 -2.51 6.04 4.84
N ASN A 93 -1.95 6.09 6.05
CA ASN A 93 -1.41 4.94 6.76
C ASN A 93 -2.48 4.43 7.73
N LEU A 94 -3.04 3.26 7.44
CA LEU A 94 -4.10 2.66 8.23
C LEU A 94 -3.56 1.46 9.01
N GLY A 95 -3.30 1.62 10.30
CA GLY A 95 -2.92 0.55 11.22
C GLY A 95 -1.54 -0.07 11.01
N SER A 96 -0.71 0.45 10.12
CA SER A 96 0.66 -0.06 9.96
C SER A 96 1.62 0.67 10.88
N ALA A 97 2.13 -0.04 11.89
CA ALA A 97 3.03 0.53 12.90
C ALA A 97 4.50 0.55 12.47
N VAL A 98 4.93 -0.31 11.54
CA VAL A 98 6.35 -0.52 11.21
C VAL A 98 6.62 -0.51 9.71
N ILE A 99 6.13 -1.49 8.95
CA ILE A 99 6.58 -1.77 7.58
C ILE A 99 6.18 -0.64 6.63
N LEU A 100 4.89 -0.32 6.51
CA LEU A 100 4.41 0.66 5.53
C LEU A 100 4.94 2.08 5.78
N PRO A 101 5.07 2.57 7.01
CA PRO A 101 5.73 3.85 7.28
C PRO A 101 7.17 3.93 6.77
N GLU A 102 7.94 2.84 6.90
CA GLU A 102 9.31 2.78 6.38
C GLU A 102 9.33 2.72 4.85
N VAL A 103 8.50 1.89 4.25
CA VAL A 103 8.38 1.76 2.78
C VAL A 103 7.96 3.09 2.16
N PHE A 104 6.94 3.75 2.71
CA PHE A 104 6.46 5.05 2.24
C PHE A 104 7.55 6.13 2.29
N LEU A 105 8.25 6.24 3.42
CA LEU A 105 9.33 7.22 3.54
C LEU A 105 10.44 6.99 2.51
N LYS A 106 10.77 5.71 2.20
CA LYS A 106 11.76 5.40 1.16
C LYS A 106 11.25 5.75 -0.23
N ALA A 107 9.96 5.50 -0.52
CA ALA A 107 9.33 5.87 -1.78
C ALA A 107 9.34 7.39 -1.99
N VAL A 108 8.97 8.18 -0.98
CA VAL A 108 9.05 9.65 -1.00
C VAL A 108 10.48 10.13 -1.21
N SER A 109 11.45 9.53 -0.50
CA SER A 109 12.87 9.90 -0.64
C SER A 109 13.39 9.61 -2.05
N LEU A 110 13.02 8.45 -2.60
CA LEU A 110 13.37 8.07 -3.97
C LEU A 110 12.76 9.03 -5.00
N GLY A 111 11.45 9.33 -4.89
CA GLY A 111 10.78 10.29 -5.78
C GLY A 111 11.48 11.66 -5.75
N ARG A 112 11.77 12.18 -4.57
CA ARG A 112 12.49 13.46 -4.42
C ARG A 112 13.90 13.44 -5.01
N ASN A 113 14.64 12.35 -4.87
CA ASN A 113 15.96 12.18 -5.46
C ASN A 113 15.90 12.10 -6.99
N LEU A 114 14.79 11.65 -7.54
CA LEU A 114 14.53 11.62 -8.99
C LEU A 114 13.97 12.94 -9.54
N GLY A 115 13.82 13.97 -8.69
CA GLY A 115 13.41 15.31 -9.11
C GLY A 115 11.92 15.62 -8.95
N HIS A 116 11.12 14.70 -8.40
CA HIS A 116 9.71 14.97 -8.10
C HIS A 116 9.61 15.86 -6.84
N PRO A 117 8.87 16.97 -6.86
CA PRO A 117 8.88 17.95 -5.75
C PRO A 117 8.34 17.36 -4.44
N LEU A 118 7.19 16.69 -4.48
CA LEU A 118 6.51 16.09 -3.30
C LEU A 118 6.52 17.01 -2.09
N THR A 119 6.24 18.30 -2.32
CA THR A 119 6.25 19.36 -1.30
C THR A 119 4.85 19.61 -0.74
N ASN A 120 3.82 19.56 -1.58
CA ASN A 120 2.44 19.82 -1.19
C ASN A 120 1.63 18.50 -1.09
N ILE A 121 2.10 17.59 -0.24
CA ILE A 121 1.41 16.32 0.02
C ILE A 121 0.69 16.36 1.36
N THR A 122 -0.43 15.68 1.45
CA THR A 122 -1.13 15.45 2.72
C THR A 122 -0.91 14.01 3.15
N THR A 123 -0.47 13.82 4.39
CA THR A 123 -0.30 12.48 4.97
C THR A 123 -1.11 12.33 6.23
N VAL A 124 -1.73 11.18 6.40
CA VAL A 124 -2.56 10.86 7.57
C VAL A 124 -2.10 9.53 8.16
N ASN A 125 -1.83 9.50 9.45
CA ASN A 125 -1.73 8.26 10.21
C ASN A 125 -3.04 8.05 10.96
N MET A 126 -3.68 6.91 10.73
CA MET A 126 -4.90 6.50 11.43
C MET A 126 -4.64 5.17 12.14
N ASP A 127 -4.73 5.18 13.46
CA ASP A 127 -4.51 4.00 14.29
C ASP A 127 -5.23 4.19 15.63
N PHE A 128 -5.48 3.13 16.37
CA PHE A 128 -6.01 3.23 17.74
C PHE A 128 -4.93 3.46 18.79
N LEU A 129 -3.65 3.28 18.42
CA LEU A 129 -2.49 3.62 19.22
C LEU A 129 -1.56 4.56 18.48
N THR A 130 -0.87 5.42 19.20
CA THR A 130 0.15 6.30 18.62
C THR A 130 1.52 5.64 18.66
N HIS A 131 2.05 5.27 17.51
CA HIS A 131 3.38 4.68 17.36
C HIS A 131 4.40 5.70 16.85
N TYR A 132 5.64 5.57 17.31
CA TYR A 132 6.74 6.46 16.95
C TYR A 132 7.03 6.50 15.44
N ARG A 133 7.09 5.31 14.78
CA ARG A 133 7.44 5.22 13.36
C ARG A 133 6.44 5.92 12.44
N PRO A 134 5.13 5.67 12.51
CA PRO A 134 4.14 6.41 11.73
C PRO A 134 4.21 7.92 12.00
N MET A 135 4.32 8.33 13.25
CA MET A 135 4.43 9.75 13.59
C MET A 135 5.64 10.42 12.96
N THR A 136 6.75 9.71 12.87
CA THR A 136 7.98 10.24 12.29
C THR A 136 8.00 10.09 10.77
N ASN A 137 7.68 8.92 10.25
CA ASN A 137 7.93 8.56 8.86
C ASN A 137 6.72 8.77 7.92
N VAL A 138 5.53 8.98 8.48
CA VAL A 138 4.32 9.36 7.72
C VAL A 138 3.97 10.82 7.97
N VAL A 139 3.80 11.20 9.26
CA VAL A 139 3.24 12.50 9.61
C VAL A 139 4.28 13.62 9.49
N ARG A 140 5.48 13.46 10.05
CA ARG A 140 6.45 14.57 10.19
C ARG A 140 7.40 14.70 8.99
N ARG A 141 8.24 13.68 8.73
CA ARG A 141 9.33 13.77 7.74
C ARG A 141 8.86 14.05 6.32
N PRO A 142 7.82 13.37 5.78
CA PRO A 142 7.37 13.62 4.42
C PRO A 142 6.86 15.04 4.21
N THR A 143 6.27 15.66 5.24
CA THR A 143 5.59 16.96 5.17
C THR A 143 6.46 18.16 5.56
N GLN A 144 7.72 17.94 5.94
CA GLN A 144 8.63 19.02 6.39
C GLN A 144 8.88 20.11 5.34
N LYS A 145 8.66 19.81 4.05
CA LYS A 145 8.93 20.76 2.95
C LYS A 145 7.68 21.54 2.49
N GLY A 146 6.59 21.54 3.26
CA GLY A 146 5.39 22.32 2.94
C GLY A 146 4.07 21.55 2.96
N GLY A 147 4.11 20.23 3.08
CA GLY A 147 2.93 19.37 3.16
C GLY A 147 2.19 19.44 4.50
N LYS A 148 1.08 18.71 4.61
CA LYS A 148 0.26 18.62 5.83
C LYS A 148 0.29 17.21 6.37
N GLY A 149 0.56 17.04 7.66
CA GLY A 149 0.58 15.74 8.34
C GLY A 149 -0.45 15.70 9.46
N TYR A 150 -1.30 14.68 9.46
CA TYR A 150 -2.33 14.48 10.48
C TYR A 150 -2.16 13.12 11.17
N ALA A 151 -2.51 13.08 12.45
CA ALA A 151 -2.61 11.87 13.23
C ALA A 151 -4.03 11.76 13.79
N LEU A 152 -4.74 10.71 13.44
CA LEU A 152 -6.09 10.43 13.89
C LEU A 152 -6.06 9.17 14.75
N THR A 153 -6.54 9.28 15.98
CA THR A 153 -6.59 8.14 16.91
C THR A 153 -8.04 7.68 17.05
N GLY A 154 -8.30 6.42 16.72
CA GLY A 154 -9.63 5.82 16.78
C GLY A 154 -9.65 4.40 16.25
N HIS A 155 -10.75 3.71 16.49
CA HIS A 155 -10.96 2.34 16.00
C HIS A 155 -11.24 2.35 14.49
N HIS A 156 -10.54 1.51 13.73
CA HIS A 156 -10.68 1.43 12.27
C HIS A 156 -12.09 1.07 11.82
N GLU A 157 -12.78 0.23 12.60
CA GLU A 157 -14.16 -0.19 12.34
C GLU A 157 -15.16 0.98 12.32
N ILE A 158 -14.80 2.08 12.95
CA ILE A 158 -15.58 3.33 12.96
C ILE A 158 -15.01 4.33 11.95
N MET A 159 -13.69 4.55 12.01
CA MET A 159 -13.02 5.61 11.25
C MET A 159 -13.01 5.36 9.74
N VAL A 160 -12.80 4.10 9.30
CA VAL A 160 -12.74 3.78 7.87
C VAL A 160 -14.10 3.89 7.20
N PRO A 161 -15.22 3.34 7.73
CA PRO A 161 -16.55 3.57 7.18
C PRO A 161 -16.96 5.04 7.18
N LEU A 162 -16.62 5.80 8.22
CA LEU A 162 -16.92 7.22 8.30
C LEU A 162 -16.18 8.01 7.21
N LEU A 163 -14.88 7.75 7.03
CA LEU A 163 -14.11 8.36 5.95
C LEU A 163 -14.67 7.99 4.57
N ALA A 164 -15.02 6.73 4.36
CA ALA A 164 -15.60 6.27 3.10
C ALA A 164 -16.93 6.95 2.81
N ALA A 165 -17.81 7.07 3.81
CA ALA A 165 -19.10 7.77 3.67
C ALA A 165 -18.90 9.24 3.30
N ALA A 166 -17.99 9.95 3.98
CA ALA A 166 -17.70 11.35 3.70
C ALA A 166 -17.16 11.55 2.27
N VAL A 167 -16.25 10.67 1.81
CA VAL A 167 -15.71 10.74 0.44
C VAL A 167 -16.80 10.47 -0.60
N ILE A 168 -17.68 9.49 -0.36
CA ILE A 168 -18.79 9.17 -1.27
C ILE A 168 -19.77 10.35 -1.36
N GLU A 169 -20.10 10.97 -0.23
CA GLU A 169 -21.00 12.12 -0.17
C GLU A 169 -20.43 13.31 -0.97
N GLU A 170 -19.17 13.65 -0.78
CA GLU A 170 -18.48 14.71 -1.53
C GLU A 170 -18.44 14.44 -3.04
N LEU A 171 -18.20 13.19 -3.44
CA LEU A 171 -18.17 12.82 -4.86
C LEU A 171 -19.57 12.78 -5.49
N SER A 172 -20.61 12.50 -4.70
CA SER A 172 -22.00 12.43 -5.18
C SER A 172 -22.67 13.82 -5.25
N GLY A 173 -22.18 14.79 -4.48
CA GLY A 173 -22.66 16.17 -4.48
C GLY A 173 -22.09 17.06 -5.58
N ARG A 174 -21.23 16.49 -6.43
CA ARG A 174 -20.66 17.14 -7.62
C ARG A 174 -21.31 16.62 -8.88
#